data_97c634e56b5e7d0c73427af89efc2143
#
_entry.id   97c634e56b5e7d0c73427af89efc2143
#
_cell.length_a   1.000
_cell.length_b   1.000
_cell.length_c   1.000
_cell.angle_alpha   90.00
_cell.angle_beta   90.00
_cell.angle_gamma   90.00
#
_symmetry.space_group_name_H-M   'P 1'
#
loop_
_entity.id
_entity.type
_entity.pdbx_description
1 polymer ?
#
loop_
_entity_poly.entity_id
_entity_poly.type
_entity_poly.pdbx_seq_one_letter_code
_entity_poly.pdbx_strand_id
1 'polypeptide(L)'
;TIIGNASTGLWERGIPNPTNNTMIGTDAPYDCGSIGFVTGNASNFNPDFDDVDEGYTTLISPQMDLTSLSNPHINFARAFYCYYGPGQVDDTLKVFISNGSTSILLDQIGGPQGNEMSYSFQSIPINGLLTINNTMQISVTISDENPNINITEAAFDHFWVSNYNTTDISENTKEEFSLYPNPSNDKITIENAEIDSYVHIRDLNGKVQKTIQVSANKMEIDLYSLSAGIYIIQNLGQSIRFIKL
;
A
#
# COMPACT_ATOMS: atom_id res chain seq x y z
N THR A 1 -5.04 19.72 9.92
CA THR A 1 -5.73 20.93 9.42
C THR A 1 -6.26 20.67 8.04
N ILE A 2 -7.44 21.17 7.74
CA ILE A 2 -8.06 21.11 6.42
C ILE A 2 -8.20 22.54 5.92
N ILE A 3 -7.81 22.78 4.67
CA ILE A 3 -7.95 24.06 3.97
C ILE A 3 -8.42 23.80 2.55
N GLY A 4 -9.00 24.79 1.91
CA GLY A 4 -9.46 24.71 0.51
C GLY A 4 -10.54 25.72 0.20
N ASN A 5 -11.00 25.68 -1.04
CA ASN A 5 -12.10 26.51 -1.54
C ASN A 5 -13.17 25.69 -2.29
N ALA A 6 -13.06 24.37 -2.29
CA ALA A 6 -14.10 23.51 -2.87
C ALA A 6 -15.45 23.79 -2.21
N SER A 7 -16.51 23.76 -3.00
CA SER A 7 -17.87 24.04 -2.55
C SER A 7 -18.47 22.88 -1.77
N THR A 8 -18.05 21.64 -2.09
CA THR A 8 -18.42 20.37 -1.45
C THR A 8 -17.18 19.47 -1.31
N GLY A 9 -17.34 18.29 -0.76
CA GLY A 9 -16.30 17.27 -0.73
C GLY A 9 -15.05 17.61 0.07
N LEU A 10 -15.15 18.41 1.11
CA LEU A 10 -13.98 18.68 1.98
C LEU A 10 -13.51 17.40 2.65
N TRP A 11 -12.21 17.33 2.95
CA TRP A 11 -11.67 16.22 3.73
C TRP A 11 -12.36 16.06 5.08
N GLU A 12 -12.80 14.86 5.38
CA GLU A 12 -13.42 14.51 6.66
C GLU A 12 -12.69 13.32 7.29
N ARG A 13 -12.62 13.29 8.61
CA ARG A 13 -12.10 12.15 9.36
C ARG A 13 -13.26 11.35 9.93
N GLY A 14 -13.40 10.10 9.52
CA GLY A 14 -14.49 9.25 9.97
C GLY A 14 -14.34 7.80 9.52
N ILE A 15 -15.34 6.98 9.84
CA ILE A 15 -15.50 5.67 9.22
C ILE A 15 -15.99 5.92 7.79
N PRO A 16 -15.27 5.42 6.77
CA PRO A 16 -15.67 5.63 5.38
C PRO A 16 -17.09 5.11 5.09
N ASN A 17 -17.93 5.93 4.49
CA ASN A 17 -19.27 5.59 4.06
C ASN A 17 -19.30 5.41 2.53
N PRO A 18 -19.69 4.24 1.99
CA PRO A 18 -19.75 4.06 0.55
C PRO A 18 -20.92 4.81 -0.06
N THR A 19 -20.69 5.49 -1.15
CA THR A 19 -21.71 6.00 -2.04
C THR A 19 -21.84 5.09 -3.27
N ASN A 20 -23.00 4.61 -3.58
CA ASN A 20 -23.43 3.97 -4.85
C ASN A 20 -22.36 3.19 -5.64
N ASN A 21 -21.48 2.41 -4.98
CA ASN A 21 -20.37 1.65 -5.57
C ASN A 21 -19.26 2.49 -6.25
N THR A 22 -19.26 3.80 -6.07
CA THR A 22 -18.27 4.70 -6.66
C THR A 22 -17.21 5.13 -5.67
N MET A 23 -17.51 5.11 -4.38
CA MET A 23 -16.60 5.49 -3.31
C MET A 23 -15.85 4.33 -2.67
N ILE A 24 -14.74 4.71 -2.09
CA ILE A 24 -13.93 3.90 -1.19
C ILE A 24 -14.66 3.83 0.15
N GLY A 25 -15.56 2.88 0.27
CA GLY A 25 -16.40 2.70 1.46
C GLY A 25 -15.82 1.77 2.51
N THR A 26 -14.52 1.55 2.50
CA THR A 26 -13.82 0.68 3.45
C THR A 26 -12.60 1.39 4.01
N ASP A 27 -12.24 1.03 5.22
CA ASP A 27 -10.99 1.39 5.87
C ASP A 27 -9.78 0.82 5.14
N ALA A 28 -8.60 1.44 5.26
CA ALA A 28 -7.39 0.89 4.68
C ALA A 28 -7.05 -0.45 5.37
N PRO A 29 -6.72 -1.51 4.61
CA PRO A 29 -6.34 -2.77 5.23
C PRO A 29 -4.99 -2.64 5.96
N TYR A 30 -4.82 -3.40 7.04
CA TYR A 30 -3.58 -3.54 7.82
C TYR A 30 -3.23 -2.37 8.76
N ASP A 31 -4.13 -1.44 8.99
CA ASP A 31 -3.96 -0.42 10.03
C ASP A 31 -4.71 -0.79 11.34
N CYS A 32 -4.72 0.14 12.30
CA CYS A 32 -5.38 -0.04 13.60
C CYS A 32 -6.66 0.78 13.66
N GLY A 33 -7.79 0.19 13.36
CA GLY A 33 -9.05 0.89 13.53
C GLY A 33 -10.01 0.76 12.37
N SER A 34 -10.81 1.79 12.18
CA SER A 34 -11.81 1.88 11.12
C SER A 34 -12.05 3.34 10.69
N ILE A 35 -11.09 4.21 10.98
CA ILE A 35 -11.23 5.66 10.79
C ILE A 35 -10.12 6.17 9.90
N GLY A 36 -10.44 6.56 8.69
CA GLY A 36 -9.57 7.21 7.73
C GLY A 36 -9.94 8.67 7.47
N PHE A 37 -9.29 9.26 6.50
CA PHE A 37 -9.68 10.52 5.88
C PHE A 37 -10.28 10.24 4.51
N VAL A 38 -11.48 10.79 4.26
CA VAL A 38 -12.17 10.70 2.98
C VAL A 38 -12.67 12.09 2.58
N THR A 39 -12.82 12.34 1.31
CA THR A 39 -13.51 13.54 0.83
C THR A 39 -14.99 13.32 0.94
N GLY A 40 -15.75 14.30 1.48
CA GLY A 40 -17.19 14.25 1.64
C GLY A 40 -17.66 12.88 2.17
N ASN A 41 -17.58 12.65 3.47
CA ASN A 41 -17.97 11.36 4.05
C ASN A 41 -19.50 11.21 4.06
N ALA A 42 -20.05 10.82 2.94
CA ALA A 42 -21.44 10.91 2.56
C ALA A 42 -22.43 10.46 3.62
N SER A 43 -23.43 11.28 3.85
CA SER A 43 -24.62 10.93 4.65
C SER A 43 -25.74 10.28 3.80
N ASN A 44 -25.60 10.27 2.47
CA ASN A 44 -26.54 9.69 1.53
C ASN A 44 -25.84 8.94 0.39
N PHE A 45 -26.56 8.11 -0.34
CA PHE A 45 -26.00 7.25 -1.40
C PHE A 45 -25.74 7.96 -2.74
N ASN A 46 -25.90 9.29 -2.84
CA ASN A 46 -25.68 9.98 -4.09
C ASN A 46 -24.31 10.67 -4.09
N PRO A 47 -23.35 10.21 -4.90
CA PRO A 47 -22.02 10.80 -4.98
C PRO A 47 -22.00 12.27 -5.41
N ASP A 48 -22.97 12.72 -6.24
CA ASP A 48 -23.05 14.10 -6.76
C ASP A 48 -23.26 15.17 -5.67
N PHE A 49 -23.44 14.80 -4.41
CA PHE A 49 -23.70 15.78 -3.33
C PHE A 49 -22.51 15.99 -2.40
N ASP A 50 -21.61 15.04 -2.35
CA ASP A 50 -20.53 15.02 -1.34
C ASP A 50 -19.14 14.89 -1.98
N ASP A 51 -19.02 14.80 -3.30
CA ASP A 51 -17.74 14.81 -4.00
C ASP A 51 -17.09 16.21 -4.02
N VAL A 52 -15.84 16.28 -4.42
CA VAL A 52 -15.11 17.55 -4.50
C VAL A 52 -15.58 18.32 -5.72
N ASP A 53 -16.17 19.50 -5.50
CA ASP A 53 -16.66 20.38 -6.53
C ASP A 53 -16.04 21.77 -6.48
N GLU A 54 -15.83 22.37 -7.67
CA GLU A 54 -15.52 23.78 -7.90
C GLU A 54 -14.32 24.31 -7.12
N GLY A 55 -13.27 23.47 -6.99
CA GLY A 55 -12.06 23.92 -6.31
C GLY A 55 -11.19 22.79 -5.80
N TYR A 56 -10.55 23.02 -4.67
CA TYR A 56 -9.68 22.03 -4.04
C TYR A 56 -9.91 21.94 -2.54
N THR A 57 -9.52 20.80 -1.98
CA THR A 57 -9.39 20.59 -0.53
C THR A 57 -8.07 19.94 -0.21
N THR A 58 -7.41 20.40 0.85
CA THR A 58 -6.09 19.93 1.29
C THR A 58 -6.12 19.52 2.74
N LEU A 59 -5.70 18.29 3.00
CA LEU A 59 -5.43 17.76 4.34
C LEU A 59 -3.97 18.00 4.68
N ILE A 60 -3.68 18.65 5.82
CA ILE A 60 -2.34 18.97 6.27
C ILE A 60 -2.06 18.28 7.61
N SER A 61 -0.95 17.54 7.70
CA SER A 61 -0.52 16.87 8.93
C SER A 61 -0.09 17.88 10.01
N PRO A 62 -0.01 17.49 11.28
CA PRO A 62 0.82 18.17 12.25
C PRO A 62 2.28 18.26 11.78
N GLN A 63 3.05 19.18 12.37
CA GLN A 63 4.49 19.22 12.15
C GLN A 63 5.16 18.00 12.79
N MET A 64 6.13 17.44 12.11
CA MET A 64 6.89 16.27 12.52
C MET A 64 8.37 16.64 12.61
N ASP A 65 9.00 16.29 13.72
CA ASP A 65 10.45 16.36 13.86
C ASP A 65 11.07 15.07 13.34
N LEU A 66 11.69 15.13 12.16
CA LEU A 66 12.36 14.00 11.53
C LEU A 66 13.89 14.08 11.62
N THR A 67 14.45 15.01 12.41
CA THR A 67 15.90 15.26 12.50
C THR A 67 16.71 14.08 13.03
N SER A 68 16.08 13.20 13.80
CA SER A 68 16.71 11.98 14.34
C SER A 68 16.75 10.81 13.38
N LEU A 69 16.07 10.90 12.23
CA LEU A 69 15.96 9.83 11.26
C LEU A 69 17.04 9.94 10.20
N SER A 70 17.81 8.88 10.00
CA SER A 70 18.89 8.84 9.01
C SER A 70 18.41 8.55 7.59
N ASN A 71 17.33 7.81 7.44
CA ASN A 71 16.73 7.47 6.16
C ASN A 71 15.18 7.42 6.27
N PRO A 72 14.54 8.57 6.48
CA PRO A 72 13.09 8.62 6.67
C PRO A 72 12.34 8.29 5.37
N HIS A 73 11.31 7.46 5.53
CA HIS A 73 10.31 7.16 4.49
C HIS A 73 8.95 7.63 4.95
N ILE A 74 8.25 8.27 4.06
CA ILE A 74 6.84 8.63 4.22
C ILE A 74 6.00 7.48 3.67
N ASN A 75 5.18 6.89 4.55
CA ASN A 75 4.33 5.76 4.23
C ASN A 75 2.87 6.14 4.40
N PHE A 76 2.04 5.75 3.47
CA PHE A 76 0.60 5.99 3.49
C PHE A 76 -0.15 5.06 2.54
N ALA A 77 -1.44 4.93 2.76
CA ALA A 77 -2.38 4.34 1.83
C ALA A 77 -3.26 5.43 1.24
N ARG A 78 -3.54 5.36 -0.05
CA ARG A 78 -4.46 6.26 -0.73
C ARG A 78 -5.31 5.54 -1.73
N ALA A 79 -6.49 6.12 -2.00
CA ALA A 79 -7.36 5.71 -3.10
C ALA A 79 -7.94 6.96 -3.75
N PHE A 80 -8.29 6.86 -5.04
CA PHE A 80 -8.77 7.97 -5.85
C PHE A 80 -9.79 7.51 -6.88
N TYR A 81 -10.85 8.26 -7.02
CA TYR A 81 -11.86 8.07 -8.04
C TYR A 81 -12.21 9.40 -8.69
N CYS A 82 -12.22 9.42 -10.00
CA CYS A 82 -12.76 10.52 -10.80
C CYS A 82 -13.58 9.94 -11.94
N TYR A 83 -14.79 10.38 -12.11
CA TYR A 83 -15.67 9.97 -13.18
C TYR A 83 -16.16 11.19 -13.94
N TYR A 84 -15.74 11.30 -15.19
CA TYR A 84 -16.23 12.25 -16.16
C TYR A 84 -16.69 11.53 -17.42
N GLY A 85 -17.98 11.25 -17.56
CA GLY A 85 -18.58 10.69 -18.78
C GLY A 85 -17.79 9.52 -19.37
N PRO A 86 -17.84 9.27 -20.66
CA PRO A 86 -17.11 8.17 -21.27
C PRO A 86 -15.60 8.46 -21.39
N GLY A 87 -14.87 8.29 -20.31
CA GLY A 87 -13.46 7.89 -20.38
C GLY A 87 -12.38 8.92 -20.11
N GLN A 88 -12.62 10.03 -19.45
CA GLN A 88 -11.53 10.93 -19.05
C GLN A 88 -11.50 11.14 -17.54
N VAL A 89 -10.31 10.92 -16.96
CA VAL A 89 -9.93 11.31 -15.61
C VAL A 89 -9.09 12.58 -15.77
N ASP A 90 -9.62 13.73 -15.38
CA ASP A 90 -8.95 15.04 -15.53
C ASP A 90 -8.45 15.61 -14.20
N ASP A 91 -9.02 15.17 -13.08
CA ASP A 91 -8.61 15.57 -11.75
C ASP A 91 -7.50 14.72 -11.17
N THR A 92 -6.90 15.20 -10.10
CA THR A 92 -5.75 14.56 -9.47
C THR A 92 -5.77 14.66 -7.95
N LEU A 93 -5.32 13.59 -7.30
CA LEU A 93 -4.87 13.59 -5.92
C LEU A 93 -3.35 13.72 -5.88
N LYS A 94 -2.83 14.65 -5.09
CA LYS A 94 -1.39 14.92 -4.95
C LYS A 94 -0.98 14.90 -3.48
N VAL A 95 0.14 14.25 -3.21
CA VAL A 95 0.76 14.21 -1.88
C VAL A 95 2.10 14.94 -1.94
N PHE A 96 2.26 15.92 -1.07
CA PHE A 96 3.49 16.71 -0.96
C PHE A 96 4.13 16.52 0.40
N ILE A 97 5.46 16.69 0.46
CA ILE A 97 6.22 16.88 1.69
C ILE A 97 6.82 18.30 1.71
N SER A 98 6.77 18.96 2.86
CA SER A 98 7.35 20.29 3.05
C SER A 98 8.23 20.32 4.29
N ASN A 99 9.30 21.11 4.26
CA ASN A 99 10.13 21.43 5.41
C ASN A 99 9.90 22.87 5.93
N GLY A 100 8.78 23.49 5.53
CA GLY A 100 8.44 24.87 5.85
C GLY A 100 8.98 25.90 4.87
N SER A 101 10.02 25.58 4.11
CA SER A 101 10.63 26.48 3.09
C SER A 101 10.47 25.93 1.67
N THR A 102 10.50 24.64 1.51
CA THR A 102 10.39 23.94 0.22
C THR A 102 9.34 22.87 0.30
N SER A 103 8.54 22.72 -0.74
CA SER A 103 7.55 21.66 -0.90
C SER A 103 7.86 20.82 -2.13
N ILE A 104 7.83 19.50 -2.00
CA ILE A 104 8.14 18.52 -3.04
C ILE A 104 6.94 17.59 -3.23
N LEU A 105 6.56 17.33 -4.49
CA LEU A 105 5.58 16.32 -4.84
C LEU A 105 6.17 14.93 -4.58
N LEU A 106 5.51 14.14 -3.72
CA LEU A 106 5.88 12.76 -3.43
C LEU A 106 5.13 11.77 -4.30
N ASP A 107 3.83 11.99 -4.49
CA ASP A 107 2.95 11.06 -5.20
C ASP A 107 1.81 11.80 -5.87
N GLN A 108 1.32 11.24 -6.98
CA GLN A 108 0.15 11.73 -7.70
C GLN A 108 -0.61 10.56 -8.31
N ILE A 109 -1.94 10.65 -8.28
CA ILE A 109 -2.85 9.74 -8.99
C ILE A 109 -3.96 10.57 -9.62
N GLY A 110 -4.62 10.04 -10.66
CA GLY A 110 -5.58 10.75 -11.47
C GLY A 110 -4.95 11.32 -12.75
N GLY A 111 -5.69 12.06 -13.55
CA GLY A 111 -5.26 12.46 -14.88
C GLY A 111 -4.83 11.25 -15.73
N PRO A 112 -3.64 11.28 -16.35
CA PRO A 112 -3.16 10.16 -17.18
C PRO A 112 -2.94 8.84 -16.42
N GLN A 113 -2.77 8.87 -15.09
CA GLN A 113 -2.61 7.67 -14.26
C GLN A 113 -3.93 6.94 -14.02
N GLY A 114 -5.07 7.59 -14.26
CA GLY A 114 -6.41 7.01 -14.09
C GLY A 114 -6.83 6.86 -12.62
N ASN A 115 -7.88 6.07 -12.41
CA ASN A 115 -8.48 5.79 -11.12
C ASN A 115 -7.78 4.67 -10.37
N GLU A 116 -7.80 4.74 -9.03
CA GLU A 116 -7.38 3.68 -8.13
C GLU A 116 -8.36 3.58 -6.96
N MET A 117 -9.46 2.85 -7.16
CA MET A 117 -10.60 2.77 -6.24
C MET A 117 -10.34 1.92 -4.99
N SER A 118 -9.24 1.17 -4.95
CA SER A 118 -8.78 0.43 -3.78
C SER A 118 -7.55 1.10 -3.20
N TYR A 119 -7.36 0.98 -1.88
CA TYR A 119 -6.15 1.52 -1.25
C TYR A 119 -4.88 0.95 -1.84
N SER A 120 -4.00 1.84 -2.29
CA SER A 120 -2.65 1.56 -2.73
C SER A 120 -1.67 2.11 -1.71
N PHE A 121 -0.72 1.26 -1.29
CA PHE A 121 0.28 1.60 -0.29
C PHE A 121 1.52 2.21 -0.95
N GLN A 122 1.94 3.35 -0.42
CA GLN A 122 3.13 4.06 -0.84
C GLN A 122 4.17 4.06 0.27
N SER A 123 5.45 3.92 -0.09
CA SER A 123 6.59 4.05 0.81
C SER A 123 7.70 4.80 0.09
N ILE A 124 7.88 6.07 0.42
CA ILE A 124 8.70 7.00 -0.37
C ILE A 124 9.85 7.52 0.48
N PRO A 125 11.12 7.23 0.10
CA PRO A 125 12.29 7.82 0.75
C PRO A 125 12.34 9.32 0.48
N ILE A 126 12.59 10.11 1.51
CA ILE A 126 12.68 11.58 1.37
C ILE A 126 14.09 12.11 1.52
N ASN A 127 15.08 11.25 1.78
CA ASN A 127 16.48 11.62 1.79
C ASN A 127 16.92 12.15 0.42
N GLY A 128 17.58 13.30 0.41
CA GLY A 128 18.07 13.94 -0.80
C GLY A 128 17.03 14.70 -1.62
N LEU A 129 15.74 14.60 -1.26
CA LEU A 129 14.68 15.38 -1.91
C LEU A 129 14.62 16.81 -1.36
N LEU A 130 14.74 16.95 -0.04
CA LEU A 130 14.76 18.24 0.65
C LEU A 130 15.53 18.12 1.97
N THR A 131 15.87 19.26 2.58
CA THR A 131 16.52 19.27 3.90
C THR A 131 15.54 18.82 4.98
N ILE A 132 15.89 17.75 5.68
CA ILE A 132 15.11 17.23 6.82
C ILE A 132 15.29 18.16 8.03
N ASN A 133 14.19 18.51 8.68
CA ASN A 133 14.18 19.37 9.86
C ASN A 133 13.04 19.00 10.84
N ASN A 134 12.80 19.84 11.83
CA ASN A 134 11.77 19.63 12.86
C ASN A 134 10.39 20.21 12.52
N THR A 135 10.19 20.70 11.30
CA THR A 135 8.92 21.29 10.83
C THR A 135 8.38 20.57 9.59
N MET A 136 8.75 19.31 9.41
CA MET A 136 8.27 18.53 8.29
C MET A 136 6.77 18.33 8.35
N GLN A 137 6.09 18.51 7.21
CA GLN A 137 4.65 18.29 7.08
C GLN A 137 4.33 17.62 5.75
N ILE A 138 3.33 16.74 5.74
CA ILE A 138 2.69 16.32 4.49
C ILE A 138 1.43 17.14 4.23
N SER A 139 1.09 17.32 2.97
CA SER A 139 -0.20 17.81 2.52
C SER A 139 -0.74 16.92 1.41
N VAL A 140 -2.03 16.61 1.51
CA VAL A 140 -2.77 15.77 0.55
C VAL A 140 -3.84 16.64 -0.06
N THR A 141 -3.67 16.96 -1.34
CA THR A 141 -4.57 17.87 -2.08
C THR A 141 -5.30 17.11 -3.16
N ILE A 142 -6.61 17.27 -3.19
CA ILE A 142 -7.45 16.86 -4.28
C ILE A 142 -8.15 18.10 -4.83
N SER A 143 -8.32 18.16 -6.14
CA SER A 143 -8.98 19.28 -6.81
C SER A 143 -9.90 18.80 -7.92
N ASP A 144 -11.03 19.47 -8.02
CA ASP A 144 -11.88 19.56 -9.19
C ASP A 144 -12.02 21.05 -9.55
N GLU A 145 -11.20 21.48 -10.49
CA GLU A 145 -11.16 22.89 -10.92
C GLU A 145 -11.94 23.14 -12.22
N ASN A 146 -12.41 22.08 -12.86
CA ASN A 146 -13.19 22.19 -14.06
C ASN A 146 -14.69 22.34 -13.74
N PRO A 147 -15.42 23.25 -14.40
CA PRO A 147 -16.86 23.41 -14.17
C PRO A 147 -17.68 22.27 -14.81
N ASN A 148 -17.08 21.15 -15.06
CA ASN A 148 -17.74 19.99 -15.63
C ASN A 148 -18.30 19.13 -14.51
N ILE A 149 -19.48 18.60 -14.74
CA ILE A 149 -20.16 17.67 -13.85
C ILE A 149 -19.35 16.35 -13.86
N ASN A 150 -18.45 16.20 -12.93
CA ASN A 150 -17.71 14.96 -12.67
C ASN A 150 -17.83 14.60 -11.19
N ILE A 151 -17.48 13.38 -10.84
CA ILE A 151 -17.46 12.90 -9.46
C ILE A 151 -16.00 12.69 -9.11
N THR A 152 -15.48 13.46 -8.17
CA THR A 152 -14.08 13.39 -7.75
C THR A 152 -13.96 13.15 -6.26
N GLU A 153 -13.41 11.97 -5.89
CA GLU A 153 -13.34 11.50 -4.53
C GLU A 153 -11.98 10.88 -4.21
N ALA A 154 -11.57 10.98 -2.96
CA ALA A 154 -10.34 10.37 -2.49
C ALA A 154 -10.45 9.88 -1.05
N ALA A 155 -9.56 8.93 -0.73
CA ALA A 155 -9.28 8.53 0.64
C ALA A 155 -7.78 8.53 0.90
N PHE A 156 -7.42 8.83 2.15
CA PHE A 156 -6.05 8.84 2.64
C PHE A 156 -6.01 8.27 4.05
N ASP A 157 -5.14 7.28 4.26
CA ASP A 157 -5.12 6.55 5.51
C ASP A 157 -3.76 5.89 5.75
N HIS A 158 -3.64 5.14 6.86
CA HIS A 158 -2.47 4.32 7.20
C HIS A 158 -1.17 5.12 7.03
N PHE A 159 -1.13 6.32 7.65
CA PHE A 159 0.03 7.21 7.57
C PHE A 159 1.01 6.95 8.71
N TRP A 160 2.28 6.73 8.37
CA TRP A 160 3.38 6.68 9.35
C TRP A 160 4.71 7.07 8.70
N VAL A 161 5.69 7.40 9.54
CA VAL A 161 7.07 7.62 9.13
C VAL A 161 7.91 6.46 9.63
N SER A 162 8.67 5.84 8.75
CA SER A 162 9.66 4.81 9.07
C SER A 162 11.08 5.32 8.84
N ASN A 163 12.05 4.71 9.52
CA ASN A 163 13.48 4.97 9.31
C ASN A 163 14.13 3.69 8.81
N TYR A 164 14.38 3.60 7.51
CA TYR A 164 15.12 2.47 6.95
C TYR A 164 16.61 2.77 7.02
N ASN A 165 17.29 2.26 8.04
CA ASN A 165 18.73 2.35 8.12
C ASN A 165 19.36 1.49 7.03
N THR A 166 19.91 2.13 6.00
CA THR A 166 20.67 1.45 4.95
C THR A 166 22.04 0.93 5.45
N THR A 167 22.39 1.22 6.70
CA THR A 167 23.59 0.68 7.38
C THR A 167 23.32 -0.60 8.17
N ASP A 168 22.08 -0.97 8.34
CA ASP A 168 21.71 -2.34 8.59
C ASP A 168 21.64 -3.10 7.24
N ILE A 169 22.83 -3.38 6.67
CA ILE A 169 23.15 -4.77 6.53
C ILE A 169 23.29 -5.28 8.00
N SER A 170 22.21 -5.33 8.73
CA SER A 170 21.87 -6.49 9.46
C SER A 170 22.04 -7.58 8.43
N GLU A 171 23.20 -8.25 8.42
CA GLU A 171 23.14 -9.66 8.30
C GLU A 171 22.14 -10.06 9.36
N ASN A 172 20.86 -9.97 8.98
CA ASN A 172 19.87 -10.86 9.49
C ASN A 172 20.50 -12.20 9.08
N THR A 173 21.24 -12.78 10.01
CA THR A 173 21.59 -14.19 10.00
C THR A 173 20.31 -14.99 10.27
N LYS A 174 19.19 -14.56 9.75
CA LYS A 174 18.08 -15.40 9.41
C LYS A 174 18.62 -16.18 8.24
N GLU A 175 19.20 -17.33 8.58
CA GLU A 175 19.72 -18.29 7.61
C GLU A 175 18.66 -18.39 6.51
N GLU A 176 19.06 -18.20 5.26
CA GLU A 176 18.10 -18.14 4.14
C GLU A 176 17.30 -19.44 4.09
N PHE A 177 15.99 -19.33 3.93
CA PHE A 177 15.14 -20.47 3.65
C PHE A 177 15.75 -21.27 2.50
N SER A 178 16.14 -22.48 2.76
CA SER A 178 16.87 -23.32 1.82
C SER A 178 16.19 -24.67 1.61
N LEU A 179 16.50 -25.31 0.48
CA LEU A 179 15.89 -26.57 0.06
C LEU A 179 16.94 -27.45 -0.64
N TYR A 180 17.02 -28.72 -0.23
CA TYR A 180 17.85 -29.72 -0.89
C TYR A 180 17.34 -31.15 -0.65
N PRO A 181 17.71 -32.13 -1.52
CA PRO A 181 18.36 -31.93 -2.80
C PRO A 181 17.41 -31.30 -3.82
N ASN A 182 17.97 -30.62 -4.81
CA ASN A 182 17.26 -30.12 -5.96
C ASN A 182 18.12 -30.34 -7.22
N PRO A 183 17.71 -31.20 -8.15
CA PRO A 183 16.47 -32.00 -8.22
C PRO A 183 16.34 -33.10 -7.17
N SER A 184 15.11 -33.60 -6.98
CA SER A 184 14.77 -34.66 -6.03
C SER A 184 13.76 -35.66 -6.58
N ASN A 185 13.89 -36.94 -6.15
CA ASN A 185 12.90 -37.99 -6.44
C ASN A 185 11.79 -38.05 -5.41
N ASP A 186 12.11 -38.35 -4.15
CA ASP A 186 11.13 -38.77 -3.17
C ASP A 186 10.93 -37.77 -2.04
N LYS A 187 11.99 -37.05 -1.65
CA LYS A 187 11.99 -36.15 -0.50
C LYS A 187 12.85 -34.94 -0.74
N ILE A 188 12.49 -33.83 -0.12
CA ILE A 188 13.33 -32.65 0.04
C ILE A 188 13.48 -32.33 1.52
N THR A 189 14.58 -31.74 1.89
CA THR A 189 14.80 -31.13 3.19
C THR A 189 14.68 -29.63 3.04
N ILE A 190 13.91 -29.00 3.89
CA ILE A 190 13.88 -27.55 4.05
C ILE A 190 14.64 -27.17 5.33
N GLU A 191 15.37 -26.07 5.29
CA GLU A 191 16.03 -25.46 6.45
C GLU A 191 15.68 -23.97 6.52
N ASN A 192 15.64 -23.45 7.76
CA ASN A 192 15.42 -22.04 8.08
C ASN A 192 14.02 -21.51 7.69
N ALA A 193 13.04 -22.40 7.57
CA ALA A 193 11.64 -22.00 7.54
C ALA A 193 11.18 -21.57 8.95
N GLU A 194 10.31 -20.58 9.03
CA GLU A 194 9.76 -20.09 10.29
C GLU A 194 8.92 -21.17 10.98
N ILE A 195 9.29 -21.54 12.22
CA ILE A 195 8.54 -22.52 13.02
C ILE A 195 7.12 -22.01 13.25
N ASP A 196 6.14 -22.92 13.28
CA ASP A 196 4.71 -22.66 13.37
C ASP A 196 4.07 -21.96 12.16
N SER A 197 4.85 -21.63 11.13
CA SER A 197 4.34 -21.17 9.83
C SER A 197 3.91 -22.32 8.92
N TYR A 198 3.45 -21.98 7.71
CA TYR A 198 3.11 -22.96 6.68
C TYR A 198 4.01 -22.80 5.46
N VAL A 199 4.40 -23.95 4.92
CA VAL A 199 5.06 -24.07 3.62
C VAL A 199 4.02 -24.54 2.59
N HIS A 200 3.96 -23.87 1.45
CA HIS A 200 3.08 -24.22 0.35
C HIS A 200 3.89 -24.66 -0.87
N ILE A 201 3.61 -25.85 -1.38
CA ILE A 201 4.15 -26.32 -2.67
C ILE A 201 3.11 -26.05 -3.74
N ARG A 202 3.50 -25.31 -4.79
CA ARG A 202 2.65 -24.94 -5.92
C ARG A 202 3.22 -25.46 -7.22
N ASP A 203 2.34 -25.80 -8.17
CA ASP A 203 2.74 -26.00 -9.56
C ASP A 203 2.95 -24.65 -10.29
N LEU A 204 3.39 -24.72 -11.55
CA LEU A 204 3.64 -23.53 -12.37
C LEU A 204 2.38 -22.70 -12.68
N ASN A 205 1.19 -23.27 -12.50
CA ASN A 205 -0.08 -22.55 -12.63
C ASN A 205 -0.50 -21.85 -11.32
N GLY A 206 0.33 -21.94 -10.27
CA GLY A 206 0.07 -21.37 -8.96
C GLY A 206 -0.86 -22.18 -8.06
N LYS A 207 -1.35 -23.34 -8.53
CA LYS A 207 -2.23 -24.22 -7.74
C LYS A 207 -1.44 -24.87 -6.61
N VAL A 208 -1.94 -24.77 -5.38
CA VAL A 208 -1.36 -25.44 -4.21
C VAL A 208 -1.55 -26.95 -4.33
N GLN A 209 -0.46 -27.67 -4.35
CA GLN A 209 -0.40 -29.13 -4.39
C GLN A 209 -0.23 -29.73 -2.99
N LYS A 210 0.47 -29.03 -2.08
CA LYS A 210 0.70 -29.47 -0.72
C LYS A 210 0.86 -28.28 0.21
N THR A 211 0.35 -28.39 1.43
CA THR A 211 0.54 -27.44 2.54
C THR A 211 1.06 -28.19 3.75
N ILE A 212 2.17 -27.73 4.34
CA ILE A 212 2.86 -28.37 5.43
C ILE A 212 3.11 -27.36 6.54
N GLN A 213 2.73 -27.68 7.78
CA GLN A 213 3.11 -26.88 8.94
C GLN A 213 4.58 -27.10 9.27
N VAL A 214 5.31 -26.04 9.48
CA VAL A 214 6.72 -26.10 9.89
C VAL A 214 6.80 -26.38 11.38
N SER A 215 7.35 -27.54 11.76
CA SER A 215 7.50 -27.96 13.14
C SER A 215 8.92 -27.90 13.69
N ALA A 216 9.90 -27.67 12.81
CA ALA A 216 11.30 -27.57 13.17
C ALA A 216 12.05 -26.74 12.13
N ASN A 217 13.20 -26.14 12.54
CA ASN A 217 14.06 -25.37 11.64
C ASN A 217 14.57 -26.18 10.44
N LYS A 218 14.72 -27.49 10.61
CA LYS A 218 15.07 -28.42 9.55
C LYS A 218 14.08 -29.57 9.53
N MET A 219 13.43 -29.80 8.37
CA MET A 219 12.47 -30.91 8.24
C MET A 219 12.46 -31.50 6.84
N GLU A 220 12.16 -32.80 6.75
CA GLU A 220 11.94 -33.49 5.50
C GLU A 220 10.49 -33.37 5.05
N ILE A 221 10.30 -33.18 3.74
CA ILE A 221 9.01 -33.18 3.07
C ILE A 221 9.00 -34.28 2.02
N ASP A 222 8.02 -35.17 2.15
CA ASP A 222 7.73 -36.24 1.21
C ASP A 222 7.07 -35.67 -0.06
N LEU A 223 7.53 -36.10 -1.22
CA LEU A 223 7.07 -35.70 -2.54
C LEU A 223 6.28 -36.76 -3.31
N TYR A 224 5.97 -37.92 -2.69
CA TYR A 224 5.33 -39.05 -3.39
C TYR A 224 3.99 -38.69 -4.08
N SER A 225 3.26 -37.75 -3.52
CA SER A 225 1.98 -37.31 -4.08
C SER A 225 2.13 -36.37 -5.28
N LEU A 226 3.35 -35.93 -5.58
CA LEU A 226 3.61 -35.00 -6.70
C LEU A 226 4.11 -35.78 -7.92
N SER A 227 3.58 -35.43 -9.09
CA SER A 227 4.09 -35.90 -10.37
C SER A 227 5.46 -35.29 -10.68
N ALA A 228 6.25 -35.94 -11.55
CA ALA A 228 7.47 -35.32 -12.06
C ALA A 228 7.18 -33.95 -12.68
N GLY A 229 7.97 -32.94 -12.35
CA GLY A 229 7.75 -31.57 -12.82
C GLY A 229 8.47 -30.49 -12.02
N ILE A 230 8.20 -29.24 -12.38
CA ILE A 230 8.76 -28.06 -11.70
C ILE A 230 7.72 -27.53 -10.71
N TYR A 231 8.18 -27.26 -9.52
CA TYR A 231 7.36 -26.72 -8.41
C TYR A 231 8.02 -25.52 -7.76
N ILE A 232 7.20 -24.71 -7.10
CA ILE A 232 7.63 -23.60 -6.26
C ILE A 232 7.21 -23.89 -4.83
N ILE A 233 8.14 -23.86 -3.90
CA ILE A 233 7.90 -23.93 -2.46
C ILE A 233 7.98 -22.52 -1.89
N GLN A 234 6.99 -22.15 -1.06
CA GLN A 234 6.87 -20.81 -0.49
C GLN A 234 6.72 -20.87 1.04
N ASN A 235 7.45 -19.99 1.72
CA ASN A 235 7.31 -19.74 3.16
C ASN A 235 7.44 -18.22 3.41
N LEU A 236 6.43 -17.59 4.02
CA LEU A 236 6.43 -16.18 4.44
C LEU A 236 7.04 -15.20 3.42
N GLY A 237 6.63 -15.29 2.16
CA GLY A 237 7.11 -14.39 1.10
C GLY A 237 8.41 -14.83 0.42
N GLN A 238 9.16 -15.76 0.99
CA GLN A 238 10.30 -16.40 0.31
C GLN A 238 9.83 -17.54 -0.59
N SER A 239 10.48 -17.75 -1.73
CA SER A 239 10.12 -18.83 -2.65
C SER A 239 11.34 -19.44 -3.31
N ILE A 240 11.33 -20.77 -3.43
CA ILE A 240 12.40 -21.55 -4.07
C ILE A 240 11.78 -22.45 -5.12
N ARG A 241 12.36 -22.48 -6.31
CA ARG A 241 11.99 -23.44 -7.36
C ARG A 241 12.76 -24.75 -7.17
N PHE A 242 12.05 -25.87 -7.27
CA PHE A 242 12.67 -27.19 -7.29
C PHE A 242 12.11 -28.10 -8.39
N ILE A 243 12.83 -29.15 -8.70
CA ILE A 243 12.48 -30.14 -9.72
C ILE A 243 12.23 -31.49 -9.05
N LYS A 244 11.01 -32.02 -9.20
CA LYS A 244 10.64 -33.41 -8.88
C LYS A 244 10.93 -34.27 -10.11
N LEU A 245 11.76 -35.29 -9.95
CA LEU A 245 12.10 -36.28 -10.97
C LEU A 245 11.05 -37.40 -11.03
#